data_f5267f25a04e4d1472d875bb4039a12d
#
_entry.id   f5267f25a04e4d1472d875bb4039a12d
#
_cell.length_a   1.000
_cell.length_b   1.000
_cell.length_c   1.000
_cell.angle_alpha   90.00
_cell.angle_beta   90.00
_cell.angle_gamma   90.00
#
_symmetry.space_group_name_H-M   'P 1'
#
loop_
_entity.id
_entity.type
_entity.pdbx_description
1 polymer ?
#
loop_
_entity_poly.entity_id
_entity_poly.type
_entity_poly.pdbx_seq_one_letter_code
_entity_poly.pdbx_strand_id
1 'polypeptide(L)'
;MASGSVHQIPPQVLQAMAGTHNPGSGDASANIVGTWLATYTVEGSPFGQAYIQWHSDGTEWENINLPLSGGNICVGSWKAVDTRHVYRNHWGWLYTNGTLSGYFNETETNKVTRNGTYSGTNEQKGYDLNGNLTFDVTGTSSAVQITP
;
A
#
# COMPACT_ATOMS: atom_id res chain seq x y z
N MET A 1 -4.68 4.84 36.20
CA MET A 1 -4.65 5.13 34.76
C MET A 1 -3.31 4.66 34.26
N ALA A 2 -3.28 3.58 33.46
CA ALA A 2 -2.03 3.10 32.86
C ALA A 2 -1.60 4.13 31.81
N SER A 3 -0.43 4.72 31.97
CA SER A 3 0.23 5.53 30.95
C SER A 3 0.59 4.57 29.81
N GLY A 4 -0.24 4.53 28.76
CA GLY A 4 0.10 3.81 27.54
C GLY A 4 1.35 4.45 26.95
N SER A 5 2.45 3.70 26.86
CA SER A 5 3.64 4.14 26.15
C SER A 5 3.26 4.32 24.68
N VAL A 6 3.40 5.52 24.17
CA VAL A 6 3.27 5.78 22.72
C VAL A 6 4.48 5.12 22.05
N HIS A 7 4.23 4.03 21.34
CA HIS A 7 5.27 3.40 20.51
C HIS A 7 5.55 4.31 19.31
N GLN A 8 6.80 4.73 19.18
CA GLN A 8 7.24 5.53 18.05
C GLN A 8 7.83 4.61 16.98
N ILE A 9 7.54 4.92 15.72
CA ILE A 9 8.18 4.25 14.58
C ILE A 9 9.70 4.49 14.66
N PRO A 10 10.51 3.44 14.52
CA PRO A 10 11.97 3.58 14.54
C PRO A 10 12.49 4.61 13.51
N PRO A 11 13.49 5.44 13.84
CA PRO A 11 13.99 6.50 12.95
C PRO A 11 14.41 6.02 11.55
N GLN A 12 14.98 4.82 11.43
CA GLN A 12 15.35 4.23 10.14
C GLN A 12 14.15 3.97 9.24
N VAL A 13 12.98 3.66 9.81
CA VAL A 13 11.73 3.45 9.08
C VAL A 13 11.15 4.79 8.64
N LEU A 14 11.18 5.80 9.51
CA LEU A 14 10.78 7.17 9.15
C LEU A 14 11.64 7.71 8.00
N GLN A 15 12.94 7.39 7.98
CA GLN A 15 13.84 7.78 6.91
C GLN A 15 13.50 7.08 5.59
N ALA A 16 13.10 5.79 5.63
CA ALA A 16 12.64 5.06 4.45
C ALA A 16 11.31 5.61 3.91
N MET A 17 10.43 6.11 4.78
CA MET A 17 9.17 6.76 4.40
C MET A 17 9.37 8.15 3.78
N ALA A 18 10.46 8.86 4.11
CA ALA A 18 10.72 10.24 3.72
C ALA A 18 11.25 10.43 2.29
N GLY A 19 11.00 9.49 1.38
CA GLY A 19 11.37 9.59 -0.02
C GLY A 19 10.84 10.86 -0.70
N THR A 20 11.56 11.38 -1.69
CA THR A 20 11.11 12.55 -2.47
C THR A 20 9.85 12.21 -3.25
N HIS A 21 8.78 12.93 -2.95
CA HIS A 21 7.49 12.74 -3.59
C HIS A 21 7.41 13.55 -4.87
N ASN A 22 7.44 12.87 -6.02
CA ASN A 22 7.17 13.46 -7.32
C ASN A 22 6.36 12.43 -8.14
N PRO A 23 5.06 12.66 -8.36
CA PRO A 23 4.20 11.71 -9.07
C PRO A 23 4.60 11.49 -10.54
N GLY A 24 5.54 12.29 -11.06
CA GLY A 24 5.93 12.19 -12.46
C GLY A 24 4.87 12.78 -13.39
N SER A 25 5.17 12.79 -14.68
CA SER A 25 4.24 13.21 -15.72
C SER A 25 4.17 12.15 -16.81
N GLY A 26 2.99 11.83 -17.29
CA GLY A 26 2.80 10.86 -18.38
C GLY A 26 1.44 10.15 -18.32
N ASP A 27 1.18 9.30 -19.29
CA ASP A 27 -0.10 8.60 -19.44
C ASP A 27 -0.43 7.74 -18.20
N ALA A 28 0.55 7.10 -17.58
CA ALA A 28 0.36 6.31 -16.36
C ALA A 28 -0.11 7.16 -15.18
N SER A 29 0.49 8.35 -14.98
CA SER A 29 0.04 9.30 -13.94
C SER A 29 -1.41 9.72 -14.12
N ALA A 30 -1.82 10.04 -15.34
CA ALA A 30 -3.20 10.46 -15.61
C ALA A 30 -4.20 9.31 -15.49
N ASN A 31 -3.81 8.10 -15.93
CA ASN A 31 -4.71 6.95 -15.97
C ASN A 31 -4.89 6.26 -14.61
N ILE A 32 -3.94 6.41 -13.67
CA ILE A 32 -4.06 5.79 -12.34
C ILE A 32 -4.95 6.58 -11.39
N VAL A 33 -5.07 7.90 -11.58
CA VAL A 33 -5.84 8.76 -10.66
C VAL A 33 -7.32 8.36 -10.65
N GLY A 34 -7.85 8.17 -9.46
CA GLY A 34 -9.25 7.77 -9.26
C GLY A 34 -9.43 6.70 -8.20
N THR A 35 -10.64 6.11 -8.17
CA THR A 35 -11.01 5.04 -7.23
C THR A 35 -10.99 3.70 -7.94
N TRP A 36 -10.45 2.70 -7.28
CA TRP A 36 -10.21 1.37 -7.83
C TRP A 36 -10.67 0.27 -6.89
N LEU A 37 -11.13 -0.85 -7.45
CA LEU A 37 -11.28 -2.11 -6.72
C LEU A 37 -10.12 -3.03 -7.14
N ALA A 38 -9.22 -3.27 -6.21
CA ALA A 38 -8.07 -4.15 -6.37
C ALA A 38 -8.32 -5.53 -5.77
N THR A 39 -7.68 -6.55 -6.35
CA THR A 39 -7.65 -7.93 -5.86
C THR A 39 -6.19 -8.35 -5.73
N TYR A 40 -5.85 -8.92 -4.58
CA TYR A 40 -4.49 -9.33 -4.23
C TYR A 40 -4.33 -10.83 -4.11
N THR A 41 -3.17 -11.32 -4.52
CA THR A 41 -2.66 -12.63 -4.11
C THR A 41 -1.37 -12.46 -3.33
N VAL A 42 -1.10 -13.38 -2.42
CA VAL A 42 0.18 -13.48 -1.70
C VAL A 42 0.68 -14.90 -1.87
N GLU A 43 1.92 -15.04 -2.34
CA GLU A 43 2.56 -16.35 -2.64
C GLU A 43 1.65 -17.27 -3.48
N GLY A 44 0.95 -16.67 -4.46
CA GLY A 44 0.06 -17.39 -5.38
C GLY A 44 -1.32 -17.74 -4.83
N SER A 45 -1.62 -17.42 -3.57
CA SER A 45 -2.92 -17.67 -2.94
C SER A 45 -3.76 -16.39 -2.87
N PRO A 46 -5.10 -16.47 -3.02
CA PRO A 46 -5.97 -15.31 -2.81
C PRO A 46 -5.77 -14.72 -1.41
N PHE A 47 -5.61 -13.38 -1.34
CA PHE A 47 -5.35 -12.69 -0.08
C PHE A 47 -6.49 -11.76 0.32
N GLY A 48 -6.89 -10.84 -0.54
CA GLY A 48 -7.94 -9.87 -0.22
C GLY A 48 -8.32 -8.98 -1.38
N GLN A 49 -9.32 -8.13 -1.13
CA GLN A 49 -9.73 -7.06 -2.03
C GLN A 49 -9.70 -5.73 -1.30
N ALA A 50 -9.40 -4.66 -2.02
CA ALA A 50 -9.31 -3.32 -1.45
C ALA A 50 -9.97 -2.27 -2.34
N TYR A 51 -10.57 -1.27 -1.70
CA TYR A 51 -10.82 0.02 -2.35
C TYR A 51 -9.60 0.89 -2.20
N ILE A 52 -9.13 1.43 -3.32
CA ILE A 52 -7.95 2.30 -3.36
C ILE A 52 -8.32 3.63 -3.99
N GLN A 53 -7.84 4.73 -3.41
CA GLN A 53 -7.89 6.05 -4.01
C GLN A 53 -6.48 6.53 -4.34
N TRP A 54 -6.24 6.80 -5.61
CA TRP A 54 -5.00 7.36 -6.12
C TRP A 54 -5.24 8.85 -6.43
N HIS A 55 -4.51 9.74 -5.76
CA HIS A 55 -4.68 11.18 -5.90
C HIS A 55 -3.62 11.75 -6.86
N SER A 56 -3.98 12.83 -7.56
CA SER A 56 -3.10 13.48 -8.55
C SER A 56 -1.86 14.12 -7.95
N ASP A 57 -1.83 14.36 -6.64
CA ASP A 57 -0.69 14.85 -5.90
C ASP A 57 0.35 13.76 -5.56
N GLY A 58 0.07 12.49 -5.98
CA GLY A 58 0.92 11.34 -5.74
C GLY A 58 0.76 10.70 -4.36
N THR A 59 -0.27 11.05 -3.62
CA THR A 59 -0.69 10.30 -2.43
C THR A 59 -1.68 9.20 -2.79
N GLU A 60 -1.80 8.19 -1.94
CA GLU A 60 -2.82 7.15 -2.08
C GLU A 60 -3.33 6.71 -0.71
N TRP A 61 -4.51 6.13 -0.74
CA TRP A 61 -5.19 5.58 0.42
C TRP A 61 -5.85 4.26 0.04
N GLU A 62 -5.75 3.27 0.92
CA GLU A 62 -6.32 1.95 0.71
C GLU A 62 -7.14 1.49 1.92
N ASN A 63 -8.28 0.85 1.64
CA ASN A 63 -9.06 0.09 2.60
C ASN A 63 -9.26 -1.34 2.09
N ILE A 64 -8.56 -2.28 2.70
CA ILE A 64 -8.63 -3.71 2.37
C ILE A 64 -9.68 -4.44 3.23
N ASN A 65 -10.31 -5.48 2.69
CA ASN A 65 -11.36 -6.27 3.34
C ASN A 65 -10.85 -7.28 4.40
N LEU A 66 -9.72 -6.95 5.03
CA LEU A 66 -9.23 -7.70 6.18
C LEU A 66 -10.01 -7.34 7.46
N PRO A 67 -10.06 -8.25 8.47
CA PRO A 67 -10.68 -7.94 9.74
C PRO A 67 -10.08 -6.70 10.40
N LEU A 68 -10.91 -5.81 10.96
CA LEU A 68 -10.48 -4.61 11.68
C LEU A 68 -9.50 -4.92 12.82
N SER A 69 -9.63 -6.11 13.43
CA SER A 69 -8.73 -6.58 14.48
C SER A 69 -7.30 -6.86 14.01
N GLY A 70 -7.07 -6.93 12.69
CA GLY A 70 -5.74 -7.12 12.09
C GLY A 70 -5.17 -5.85 11.45
N GLY A 71 -5.98 -4.80 11.32
CA GLY A 71 -5.67 -3.60 10.54
C GLY A 71 -6.10 -3.72 9.08
N ASN A 72 -6.68 -2.66 8.53
CA ASN A 72 -7.22 -2.69 7.16
C ASN A 72 -7.13 -1.35 6.43
N ILE A 73 -6.42 -0.38 6.98
CA ILE A 73 -6.18 0.93 6.36
C ILE A 73 -4.69 1.11 6.11
N CYS A 74 -4.36 1.50 4.89
CA CYS A 74 -3.01 1.83 4.48
C CYS A 74 -2.98 3.19 3.83
N VAL A 75 -1.85 3.85 3.94
CA VAL A 75 -1.60 5.16 3.34
C VAL A 75 -0.22 5.19 2.73
N GLY A 76 -0.06 5.91 1.65
CA GLY A 76 1.23 5.96 1.02
C GLY A 76 1.35 6.99 -0.09
N SER A 77 2.35 6.77 -0.90
CA SER A 77 2.67 7.61 -2.03
C SER A 77 2.99 6.77 -3.27
N TRP A 78 2.82 7.40 -4.42
CA TRP A 78 3.09 6.78 -5.70
C TRP A 78 3.77 7.76 -6.67
N LYS A 79 4.42 7.20 -7.68
CA LYS A 79 4.97 7.96 -8.81
C LYS A 79 4.87 7.16 -10.10
N ALA A 80 4.75 7.83 -11.24
CA ALA A 80 4.97 7.18 -12.52
C ALA A 80 6.47 6.88 -12.70
N VAL A 81 6.78 5.66 -13.14
CA VAL A 81 8.16 5.25 -13.45
C VAL A 81 8.42 5.27 -14.97
N ASP A 82 7.36 5.12 -15.75
CA ASP A 82 7.36 5.34 -17.21
C ASP A 82 5.93 5.66 -17.70
N THR A 83 5.70 5.65 -19.02
CA THR A 83 4.40 5.98 -19.62
C THR A 83 3.28 4.97 -19.32
N ARG A 84 3.59 3.81 -18.77
CA ARG A 84 2.63 2.74 -18.49
C ARG A 84 2.72 2.17 -17.09
N HIS A 85 3.77 2.46 -16.33
CA HIS A 85 3.97 1.89 -15.00
C HIS A 85 3.99 2.97 -13.93
N VAL A 86 3.38 2.64 -12.81
CA VAL A 86 3.45 3.39 -11.55
C VAL A 86 4.08 2.53 -10.47
N TYR A 87 4.85 3.15 -9.60
CA TYR A 87 5.39 2.56 -8.39
C TYR A 87 4.67 3.15 -7.19
N ARG A 88 4.24 2.30 -6.28
CA ARG A 88 3.59 2.65 -5.01
C ARG A 88 4.46 2.19 -3.84
N ASN A 89 4.46 2.96 -2.76
CA ASN A 89 5.03 2.60 -1.48
C ASN A 89 4.05 3.03 -0.39
N HIS A 90 3.44 2.07 0.30
CA HIS A 90 2.48 2.36 1.34
C HIS A 90 2.72 1.58 2.63
N TRP A 91 2.08 2.05 3.70
CA TRP A 91 2.27 1.60 5.06
C TRP A 91 0.94 1.43 5.77
N GLY A 92 0.88 0.44 6.65
CA GLY A 92 -0.28 0.19 7.50
C GLY A 92 0.12 -0.29 8.88
N TRP A 93 -0.80 -0.19 9.81
CA TRP A 93 -0.63 -0.73 11.15
C TRP A 93 -1.07 -2.20 11.18
N LEU A 94 -0.33 -3.01 11.94
CA LEU A 94 -0.70 -4.39 12.24
C LEU A 94 -1.24 -4.50 13.66
N TYR A 95 -2.32 -5.26 13.80
CA TYR A 95 -2.93 -5.53 15.10
C TYR A 95 -3.07 -7.05 15.28
N THR A 96 -2.87 -7.50 16.51
CA THR A 96 -3.14 -8.89 16.92
C THR A 96 -4.22 -8.86 17.99
N ASN A 97 -5.37 -9.46 17.70
CA ASN A 97 -6.54 -9.44 18.59
C ASN A 97 -6.94 -8.02 19.05
N GLY A 98 -6.88 -7.05 18.13
CA GLY A 98 -7.24 -5.66 18.39
C GLY A 98 -6.17 -4.83 19.14
N THR A 99 -5.02 -5.42 19.45
CA THR A 99 -3.88 -4.72 20.08
C THR A 99 -2.83 -4.42 19.02
N LEU A 100 -2.32 -3.19 18.99
CA LEU A 100 -1.23 -2.79 18.09
C LEU A 100 -0.03 -3.70 18.30
N SER A 101 0.39 -4.41 17.27
CA SER A 101 1.49 -5.38 17.30
C SER A 101 2.66 -5.04 16.40
N GLY A 102 2.47 -4.13 15.42
CA GLY A 102 3.50 -3.78 14.48
C GLY A 102 3.01 -2.86 13.37
N TYR A 103 3.73 -2.88 12.29
CA TYR A 103 3.40 -2.16 11.06
C TYR A 103 3.90 -2.94 9.85
N PHE A 104 3.36 -2.64 8.68
CA PHE A 104 3.85 -3.23 7.45
C PHE A 104 4.10 -2.18 6.38
N ASN A 105 4.94 -2.53 5.44
CA ASN A 105 5.22 -1.80 4.22
C ASN A 105 4.91 -2.69 3.02
N GLU A 106 4.24 -2.13 2.03
CA GLU A 106 4.12 -2.75 0.73
C GLU A 106 4.68 -1.82 -0.32
N THR A 107 5.50 -2.38 -1.21
CA THR A 107 5.91 -1.73 -2.45
C THR A 107 5.30 -2.47 -3.63
N GLU A 108 4.81 -1.74 -4.61
CA GLU A 108 4.09 -2.30 -5.74
C GLU A 108 4.46 -1.58 -7.04
N THR A 109 4.60 -2.35 -8.11
CA THR A 109 4.74 -1.81 -9.47
C THR A 109 3.59 -2.28 -10.33
N ASN A 110 2.79 -1.35 -10.83
CA ASN A 110 1.59 -1.60 -11.60
C ASN A 110 1.71 -1.10 -13.03
N LYS A 111 1.35 -1.96 -13.98
CA LYS A 111 1.11 -1.59 -15.37
C LYS A 111 -0.33 -1.11 -15.52
N VAL A 112 -0.48 0.16 -15.83
CA VAL A 112 -1.79 0.83 -15.99
C VAL A 112 -2.20 0.84 -17.45
N THR A 113 -3.47 0.61 -17.72
CA THR A 113 -4.04 0.64 -19.07
C THR A 113 -5.01 1.82 -19.23
N ARG A 114 -5.29 2.22 -20.48
CA ARG A 114 -6.24 3.30 -20.79
C ARG A 114 -7.70 2.90 -20.64
N ASN A 115 -7.97 1.61 -20.51
CA ASN A 115 -9.35 1.07 -20.37
C ASN A 115 -9.74 0.78 -18.92
N GLY A 116 -9.09 1.44 -17.96
CA GLY A 116 -9.47 1.38 -16.55
C GLY A 116 -9.13 0.07 -15.87
N THR A 117 -7.98 -0.54 -16.22
CA THR A 117 -7.44 -1.68 -15.49
C THR A 117 -5.97 -1.46 -15.16
N TYR A 118 -5.49 -2.10 -14.11
CA TYR A 118 -4.07 -2.29 -13.89
C TYR A 118 -3.75 -3.69 -13.36
N SER A 119 -2.50 -4.09 -13.49
CA SER A 119 -1.98 -5.31 -12.87
C SER A 119 -0.51 -5.14 -12.53
N GLY A 120 -0.06 -5.79 -11.46
CA GLY A 120 1.30 -5.65 -11.01
C GLY A 120 1.78 -6.72 -10.05
N THR A 121 2.96 -6.48 -9.52
CA THR A 121 3.60 -7.31 -8.49
C THR A 121 3.89 -6.46 -7.27
N ASN A 122 3.80 -7.07 -6.10
CA ASN A 122 4.09 -6.42 -4.83
C ASN A 122 5.07 -7.22 -3.97
N GLU A 123 5.73 -6.54 -3.07
CA GLU A 123 6.51 -7.08 -1.97
C GLU A 123 5.97 -6.49 -0.67
N GLN A 124 5.69 -7.34 0.31
CA GLN A 124 5.13 -6.97 1.60
C GLN A 124 6.07 -7.38 2.72
N LYS A 125 6.43 -6.43 3.58
CA LYS A 125 7.28 -6.64 4.74
C LYS A 125 6.56 -6.22 6.01
N GLY A 126 6.48 -7.13 6.97
CA GLY A 126 5.95 -6.84 8.31
C GLY A 126 7.05 -6.64 9.32
N TYR A 127 6.79 -5.78 10.29
CA TYR A 127 7.72 -5.46 11.36
C TYR A 127 6.99 -5.44 12.71
N ASP A 128 7.66 -5.90 13.77
CA ASP A 128 7.17 -5.69 15.12
C ASP A 128 7.38 -4.22 15.58
N LEU A 129 6.92 -3.88 16.77
CA LEU A 129 7.04 -2.52 17.32
C LEU A 129 8.50 -2.10 17.63
N ASN A 130 9.44 -3.04 17.64
CA ASN A 130 10.86 -2.77 17.80
C ASN A 130 11.59 -2.60 16.46
N GLY A 131 10.88 -2.83 15.33
CA GLY A 131 11.44 -2.74 13.98
C GLY A 131 12.07 -4.04 13.48
N ASN A 132 11.87 -5.17 14.15
CA ASN A 132 12.36 -6.46 13.66
C ASN A 132 11.41 -6.98 12.56
N LEU A 133 12.00 -7.49 11.47
CA LEU A 133 11.26 -8.11 10.38
C LEU A 133 10.54 -9.37 10.88
N THR A 134 9.24 -9.45 10.64
CA THR A 134 8.38 -10.57 11.05
C THR A 134 7.91 -11.42 9.87
N PHE A 135 7.77 -10.82 8.69
CA PHE A 135 7.51 -11.51 7.43
C PHE A 135 8.03 -10.70 6.24
N ASP A 136 8.34 -11.40 5.14
CA ASP A 136 8.73 -10.85 3.86
C ASP A 136 8.15 -11.77 2.78
N VAL A 137 7.12 -11.29 2.06
CA VAL A 137 6.38 -12.08 1.09
C VAL A 137 6.15 -11.28 -0.19
N THR A 138 5.91 -11.99 -1.29
CA THR A 138 5.61 -11.39 -2.58
C THR A 138 4.21 -11.76 -3.06
N GLY A 139 3.65 -10.93 -3.93
CA GLY A 139 2.33 -11.16 -4.45
C GLY A 139 2.07 -10.48 -5.79
N THR A 140 0.82 -10.55 -6.21
CA THR A 140 0.33 -9.86 -7.40
C THR A 140 -0.93 -9.07 -7.07
N SER A 141 -1.15 -8.04 -7.86
CA SER A 141 -2.39 -7.25 -7.84
C SER A 141 -3.03 -7.19 -9.20
N SER A 142 -4.32 -7.05 -9.22
CA SER A 142 -5.10 -6.64 -10.40
C SER A 142 -6.24 -5.74 -9.96
N ALA A 143 -6.60 -4.73 -10.76
CA ALA A 143 -7.65 -3.80 -10.38
C ALA A 143 -8.48 -3.32 -11.57
N VAL A 144 -9.70 -2.91 -11.25
CA VAL A 144 -10.62 -2.22 -12.15
C VAL A 144 -10.99 -0.86 -11.57
N GLN A 145 -11.04 0.15 -12.43
CA GLN A 145 -11.45 1.49 -12.04
C GLN A 145 -12.96 1.55 -11.77
N ILE A 146 -13.33 2.18 -10.68
CA ILE A 146 -14.72 2.46 -10.34
C ILE A 146 -15.07 3.82 -10.96
N THR A 147 -16.03 3.82 -11.85
CA THR A 147 -16.55 5.05 -12.48
C THR A 147 -17.93 5.40 -11.89
N PRO A 148 -18.30 6.68 -11.85
CA PRO A 148 -19.64 7.11 -11.44
C PRO A 148 -20.76 6.47 -12.24
#